data_72a3a714a4a6fd26464bc6853e4f2435
#
_entry.id   72a3a714a4a6fd26464bc6853e4f2435
#
_cell.length_a   1.000
_cell.length_b   1.000
_cell.length_c   1.000
_cell.angle_alpha   90.00
_cell.angle_beta   90.00
_cell.angle_gamma   90.00
#
_symmetry.space_group_name_H-M   'P 1'
#
loop_
_entity.id
_entity.type
_entity.pdbx_description
1 polymer ?
#
loop_
_entity_poly.entity_id
_entity_poly.type
_entity_poly.pdbx_seq_one_letter_code
_entity_poly.pdbx_strand_id
1 'polypeptide(L)'
;MKVATVHSRCECQVHLSAELDEQRTALRGWAVDSRKVQLPAPANAIGAERERFDVGWACPFCTRNTLRSFTGSSLVFRELAAQAV
;
A
#
# COMPACT_ATOMS: atom_id res chain seq x y z
N MET A 1 -12.52 -11.48 -5.04
CA MET A 1 -12.23 -10.21 -4.35
C MET A 1 -11.32 -9.36 -5.22
N LYS A 2 -11.68 -8.12 -5.43
CA LYS A 2 -10.87 -7.22 -6.24
C LYS A 2 -9.99 -6.38 -5.34
N VAL A 3 -8.74 -6.22 -5.74
CA VAL A 3 -7.77 -5.41 -4.99
C VAL A 3 -7.02 -4.48 -5.93
N ALA A 4 -6.59 -3.37 -5.39
CA ALA A 4 -5.71 -2.43 -6.08
C ALA A 4 -4.41 -2.33 -5.29
N THR A 5 -3.29 -2.28 -5.99
CA THR A 5 -1.99 -2.13 -5.36
C THR A 5 -1.51 -0.70 -5.56
N VAL A 6 -1.08 -0.07 -4.50
CA VAL A 6 -0.52 1.28 -4.55
C VAL A 6 0.93 1.24 -4.07
N HIS A 7 1.73 2.18 -4.56
CA HIS A 7 3.15 2.21 -4.31
C HIS A 7 3.62 3.58 -3.84
N SER A 8 4.68 3.58 -3.07
CA SER A 8 5.34 4.81 -2.63
C SER A 8 6.81 4.51 -2.39
N ARG A 9 7.53 5.48 -1.87
CA ARG A 9 8.93 5.31 -1.51
C ARG A 9 9.17 6.03 -0.20
N CYS A 10 9.85 5.35 0.72
CA CYS A 10 10.25 5.97 1.98
C CYS A 10 11.51 6.83 1.77
N GLU A 11 11.74 7.78 2.66
CA GLU A 11 12.94 8.61 2.61
C GLU A 11 14.21 7.77 2.69
N CYS A 12 14.15 6.60 3.29
CA CYS A 12 15.31 5.69 3.34
C CYS A 12 15.49 4.92 2.03
N GLN A 13 14.72 5.25 0.99
CA GLN A 13 14.83 4.72 -0.37
C GLN A 13 14.23 3.33 -0.57
N VAL A 14 13.59 2.74 0.42
CA VAL A 14 12.90 1.47 0.20
C VAL A 14 11.59 1.70 -0.54
N HIS A 15 11.17 0.70 -1.29
CA HIS A 15 9.89 0.75 -1.99
C HIS A 15 8.79 0.26 -1.06
N LEU A 16 7.70 1.01 -0.98
CA LEU A 16 6.55 0.68 -0.16
C LEU A 16 5.38 0.31 -1.06
N SER A 17 4.63 -0.70 -0.66
CA SER A 17 3.46 -1.13 -1.42
C SER A 17 2.35 -1.49 -0.45
N ALA A 18 1.11 -1.37 -0.90
CA ALA A 18 -0.03 -1.79 -0.11
C ALA A 18 -1.14 -2.28 -1.04
N GLU A 19 -1.93 -3.21 -0.56
CA GLU A 19 -3.11 -3.68 -1.27
C GLU A 19 -4.35 -3.13 -0.58
N LEU A 20 -5.25 -2.56 -1.38
CA LEU A 20 -6.50 -2.00 -0.91
C LEU A 20 -7.65 -2.80 -1.49
N ASP A 21 -8.72 -2.97 -0.71
CA ASP A 21 -9.92 -3.62 -1.21
C ASP A 21 -10.82 -2.59 -1.92
N GLU A 22 -12.01 -3.01 -2.32
CA GLU A 22 -12.92 -2.13 -3.05
C GLU A 22 -13.42 -0.96 -2.21
N GLN A 23 -13.40 -1.07 -0.90
CA GLN A 23 -13.72 0.03 0.00
C GLN A 23 -12.47 0.85 0.35
N ARG A 24 -11.33 0.54 -0.28
CA ARG A 24 -10.06 1.22 -0.06
C ARG A 24 -9.53 1.01 1.35
N THR A 25 -9.86 -0.11 1.96
CA THR A 25 -9.27 -0.51 3.24
C THR A 25 -7.96 -1.20 2.95
N ALA A 26 -6.91 -0.82 3.66
CA ALA A 26 -5.61 -1.45 3.46
C ALA A 26 -5.63 -2.87 4.02
N LEU A 27 -5.40 -3.84 3.15
CA LEU A 27 -5.39 -5.24 3.53
C LEU A 27 -4.03 -5.64 4.04
N ARG A 28 -2.97 -5.15 3.41
CA ARG A 28 -1.61 -5.39 3.85
C ARG A 28 -0.67 -4.38 3.20
N GLY A 29 0.50 -4.21 3.81
CA GLY A 29 1.54 -3.39 3.24
C GLY A 29 2.88 -4.07 3.43
N TRP A 30 3.84 -3.74 2.56
CA TRP A 30 5.19 -4.30 2.67
C TRP A 30 6.21 -3.32 2.12
N ALA A 31 7.46 -3.53 2.48
CA ALA A 31 8.57 -2.70 2.03
C ALA A 31 9.66 -3.60 1.46
N VAL A 32 10.30 -3.16 0.39
CA VAL A 32 11.37 -3.92 -0.26
C VAL A 32 12.57 -2.99 -0.41
N ASP A 33 13.72 -3.42 0.09
CA ASP A 33 14.95 -2.63 -0.02
C ASP A 33 15.72 -2.96 -1.31
N SER A 34 16.87 -2.33 -1.49
CA SER A 34 17.67 -2.52 -2.71
C SER A 34 18.22 -3.94 -2.85
N ARG A 35 18.28 -4.68 -1.77
CA ARG A 35 18.74 -6.07 -1.79
C ARG A 35 17.60 -7.05 -1.97
N LYS A 36 16.38 -6.54 -2.24
CA LYS A 36 15.18 -7.35 -2.42
C LYS A 36 14.70 -8.02 -1.14
N VAL A 37 15.12 -7.54 0.01
CA VAL A 37 14.58 -8.03 1.28
C VAL A 37 13.20 -7.41 1.47
N GLN A 38 12.20 -8.24 1.67
CA GLN A 38 10.82 -7.79 1.85
C GLN A 38 10.39 -7.98 3.30
N LEU A 39 9.89 -6.92 3.90
CA LEU A 39 9.38 -6.96 5.28
C LEU A 39 7.98 -6.37 5.32
N PRO A 40 7.15 -6.81 6.28
CA PRO A 40 5.84 -6.20 6.46
C PRO A 40 5.98 -4.72 6.80
N ALA A 41 5.17 -3.89 6.17
CA ALA A 41 5.11 -2.47 6.46
C ALA A 41 3.64 -2.12 6.66
N PRO A 42 3.15 -2.10 7.90
CA PRO A 42 1.74 -1.84 8.15
C PRO A 42 1.28 -0.57 7.45
N ALA A 43 0.15 -0.65 6.77
CA ALA A 43 -0.38 0.45 6.00
C ALA A 43 -1.83 0.71 6.39
N ASN A 44 -2.21 1.99 6.35
CA ASN A 44 -3.59 2.42 6.63
C ASN A 44 -4.02 3.43 5.59
N ALA A 45 -5.27 3.34 5.16
CA ALA A 45 -5.87 4.34 4.31
C ALA A 45 -6.57 5.38 5.18
N ILE A 46 -6.39 6.64 4.87
CA ILE A 46 -6.95 7.76 5.62
C ILE A 46 -7.84 8.55 4.69
N GLY A 47 -9.09 8.77 5.10
CA GLY A 47 -10.05 9.49 4.28
C GLY A 47 -10.47 8.72 3.05
N ALA A 48 -10.57 7.40 3.16
CA ALA A 48 -10.84 6.53 2.01
C ALA A 48 -12.21 6.75 1.39
N GLU A 49 -13.11 7.43 2.07
CA GLU A 49 -14.42 7.72 1.53
C GLU A 49 -14.38 8.86 0.52
N ARG A 50 -13.27 9.59 0.44
CA ARG A 50 -13.13 10.72 -0.49
C ARG A 50 -12.44 10.25 -1.77
N GLU A 51 -12.64 11.02 -2.86
CA GLU A 51 -11.95 10.71 -4.11
C GLU A 51 -10.44 10.81 -3.91
N ARG A 52 -9.96 11.83 -3.21
CA ARG A 52 -8.55 11.93 -2.88
C ARG A 52 -8.35 11.50 -1.43
N PHE A 53 -7.53 10.51 -1.23
CA PHE A 53 -7.28 9.94 0.09
C PHE A 53 -5.79 9.66 0.25
N ASP A 54 -5.36 9.38 1.47
CA ASP A 54 -3.96 9.13 1.76
C ASP A 54 -3.76 7.69 2.20
N VAL A 55 -2.59 7.15 1.93
CA VAL A 55 -2.17 5.87 2.49
C VAL A 55 -0.88 6.11 3.24
N GLY A 56 -0.84 5.66 4.47
CA GLY A 56 0.35 5.78 5.31
C GLY A 56 0.96 4.42 5.57
N TRP A 57 2.28 4.38 5.55
CA TRP A 57 3.05 3.16 5.85
C TRP A 57 3.97 3.41 7.04
N ALA A 58 4.17 2.37 7.86
CA ALA A 58 5.21 2.37 8.87
C ALA A 58 6.39 1.59 8.30
N CYS A 59 7.48 2.27 7.98
CA CYS A 59 8.63 1.64 7.34
C CYS A 59 9.40 0.79 8.36
N PRO A 60 9.59 -0.50 8.08
CA PRO A 60 10.30 -1.36 9.02
C PRO A 60 11.83 -1.20 8.98
N PHE A 61 12.35 -0.52 7.96
CA PHE A 61 13.78 -0.35 7.79
C PHE A 61 14.32 0.89 8.51
N CYS A 62 13.55 1.96 8.58
CA CYS A 62 13.99 3.20 9.21
C CYS A 62 13.06 3.70 10.30
N THR A 63 11.96 3.00 10.56
CA THR A 63 10.97 3.30 11.60
C THR A 63 10.22 4.61 11.39
N ARG A 64 10.34 5.24 10.23
CA ARG A 64 9.58 6.45 9.92
C ARG A 64 8.26 6.11 9.29
N ASN A 65 7.31 7.03 9.39
CA ASN A 65 6.03 6.90 8.71
C ASN A 65 6.08 7.67 7.40
N THR A 66 5.52 7.09 6.36
CA THR A 66 5.43 7.71 5.04
C THR A 66 3.97 7.84 4.67
N LEU A 67 3.59 9.01 4.17
CA LEU A 67 2.23 9.27 3.76
C LEU A 67 2.23 9.70 2.29
N ARG A 68 1.32 9.15 1.51
CA ARG A 68 1.19 9.53 0.12
C ARG A 68 -0.29 9.62 -0.26
N SER A 69 -0.62 10.62 -1.09
CA SER A 69 -1.99 10.82 -1.55
C SER A 69 -2.25 10.07 -2.85
N PHE A 70 -3.45 9.56 -2.98
CA PHE A 70 -3.92 8.87 -4.18
C PHE A 70 -5.33 9.34 -4.50
N THR A 71 -5.78 9.09 -5.73
CA THR A 71 -7.16 9.34 -6.10
C THR A 71 -7.84 8.02 -6.40
N GLY A 72 -9.14 7.94 -6.11
CA GLY A 72 -9.88 6.71 -6.38
C GLY A 72 -9.88 6.36 -7.86
N SER A 73 -9.92 7.38 -8.73
CA SER A 73 -9.93 7.15 -10.17
C SER A 73 -8.59 6.60 -10.68
N SER A 74 -7.51 6.72 -9.91
CA SER A 74 -6.22 6.21 -10.33
C SER A 74 -6.01 4.74 -9.93
N LEU A 75 -6.90 4.19 -9.11
CA LEU A 75 -6.76 2.81 -8.66
C LEU A 75 -7.15 1.85 -9.77
N VAL A 76 -6.33 0.84 -9.99
CA VAL A 76 -6.63 -0.20 -10.96
C VAL A 76 -6.90 -1.48 -10.17
N PHE A 77 -8.17 -1.89 -10.15
CA PHE A 77 -8.55 -3.09 -9.43
C PHE A 77 -8.39 -4.31 -10.32
N ARG A 78 -7.93 -5.40 -9.74
CA ARG A 78 -7.82 -6.68 -10.41
C ARG A 78 -8.37 -7.75 -9.50
N GLU A 79 -8.85 -8.83 -10.11
CA GLU A 79 -9.36 -9.94 -9.33
C GLU A 79 -8.19 -10.63 -8.64
N LEU A 80 -8.28 -10.78 -7.35
CA LEU A 80 -7.29 -11.54 -6.63
C LEU A 80 -7.52 -12.99 -7.00
N ALA A 81 -6.48 -13.62 -7.55
CA ALA A 81 -6.60 -14.97 -7.99
C ALA A 81 -7.04 -15.84 -6.84
N ALA A 82 -8.03 -16.63 -7.11
CA ALA A 82 -8.51 -17.53 -6.13
C ALA A 82 -7.35 -18.35 -5.76
N GLN A 83 -7.05 -18.38 -4.58
CA GLN A 83 -6.00 -19.05 -4.12
C GLN A 83 -6.21 -20.42 -4.32
N ALA A 84 -6.16 -20.84 -5.37
CA ALA A 84 -6.39 -22.06 -5.68
C ALA A 84 -5.86 -22.88 -4.78
N VAL A 85 -6.18 -22.97 -4.17
CA VAL A 85 -5.58 -23.71 -3.55
C VAL A 85 -5.71 -24.84 -3.51
#